data_7feb1f71b608d38796f0efe93d1d76f2
#
_entry.id   7feb1f71b608d38796f0efe93d1d76f2
#
_cell.length_a   1.000
_cell.length_b   1.000
_cell.length_c   1.000
_cell.angle_alpha   90.00
_cell.angle_beta   90.00
_cell.angle_gamma   90.00
#
_symmetry.space_group_name_H-M   'P 1'
#
loop_
_entity.id
_entity.type
_entity.pdbx_description
1 polymer ?
#
loop_
_entity_poly.entity_id
_entity_poly.type
_entity_poly.pdbx_seq_one_letter_code
_entity_poly.pdbx_strand_id
1 'polypeptide(L)'
;EVMGRITPRLLETLGIAWDYFPNSNDKIEPALDQAITNMKKTRVPFALVMQKGAVGKIALDSQSDSRKWNQNSQAPIGTFRANLETCMTRDDVIKIVREVLGGNYAFIASTGKIGRELYDLGDSENQFYVVGSMGCAAGIGFGIKQGKSNQPVVILDGDGSILMKMGTLATIGHYRPEQFIHIILDNEAYESTGGQRSVSRSVDFSLVAAGCGYLKCFRANTKGALLQYVELAKRDSGPTLIHVKVAPNSFSKPSRPAVKPCQVKRRFMKFLEQQKDNA
;
A
#
# COMPACT_ATOMS: atom_id res chain seq x y z
N GLU A 1 -17.56 2.67 -11.75
CA GLU A 1 -16.45 3.09 -11.85
C GLU A 1 -15.80 3.00 -13.20
N VAL A 2 -14.90 3.94 -13.48
CA VAL A 2 -14.40 4.16 -14.83
C VAL A 2 -13.65 2.94 -15.37
N MET A 3 -12.76 2.36 -14.59
CA MET A 3 -11.89 1.25 -15.04
C MET A 3 -12.68 0.03 -15.54
N GLY A 4 -13.71 -0.40 -14.83
CA GLY A 4 -14.52 -1.54 -15.26
C GLY A 4 -15.31 -1.29 -16.55
N ARG A 5 -15.64 -0.03 -16.85
CA ARG A 5 -16.38 0.32 -18.08
C ARG A 5 -15.49 0.48 -19.30
N ILE A 6 -14.23 0.87 -19.11
CA ILE A 6 -13.32 1.17 -20.21
C ILE A 6 -12.46 -0.02 -20.62
N THR A 7 -12.40 -1.10 -19.82
CA THR A 7 -11.52 -2.24 -20.08
C THR A 7 -11.67 -2.78 -21.52
N PRO A 8 -12.87 -3.10 -22.03
CA PRO A 8 -13.02 -3.56 -23.40
C PRO A 8 -12.52 -2.56 -24.43
N ARG A 9 -12.92 -1.30 -24.31
CA ARG A 9 -12.50 -0.23 -25.22
C ARG A 9 -11.00 0.00 -25.21
N LEU A 10 -10.36 -0.15 -24.05
CA LEU A 10 -8.92 -0.03 -23.92
C LEU A 10 -8.21 -1.19 -24.67
N LEU A 11 -8.69 -2.41 -24.54
CA LEU A 11 -8.18 -3.57 -25.28
C LEU A 11 -8.31 -3.36 -26.79
N GLU A 12 -9.47 -2.91 -27.26
CA GLU A 12 -9.70 -2.56 -28.67
C GLU A 12 -8.72 -1.48 -29.15
N THR A 13 -8.53 -0.43 -28.37
CA THR A 13 -7.57 0.66 -28.69
C THR A 13 -6.13 0.16 -28.78
N LEU A 14 -5.77 -0.82 -27.97
CA LEU A 14 -4.45 -1.46 -27.98
C LEU A 14 -4.30 -2.52 -29.06
N GLY A 15 -5.35 -2.82 -29.84
CA GLY A 15 -5.36 -3.89 -30.85
C GLY A 15 -5.31 -5.29 -30.25
N ILE A 16 -5.71 -5.45 -28.99
CA ILE A 16 -5.76 -6.73 -28.31
C ILE A 16 -7.15 -7.34 -28.50
N ALA A 17 -7.23 -8.49 -29.15
CA ALA A 17 -8.47 -9.26 -29.25
C ALA A 17 -8.90 -9.72 -27.85
N TRP A 18 -10.20 -9.66 -27.58
CA TRP A 18 -10.72 -10.02 -26.27
C TRP A 18 -12.10 -10.69 -26.35
N ASP A 19 -12.45 -11.40 -25.30
CA ASP A 19 -13.80 -11.90 -25.04
C ASP A 19 -14.05 -11.95 -23.53
N TYR A 20 -15.29 -12.17 -23.11
CA TYR A 20 -15.58 -12.39 -21.70
C TYR A 20 -15.14 -13.79 -21.27
N PHE A 21 -14.56 -13.89 -20.07
CA PHE A 21 -14.31 -15.20 -19.46
C PHE A 21 -15.64 -15.92 -19.20
N PRO A 22 -15.79 -17.19 -19.59
CA PRO A 22 -17.02 -17.95 -19.42
C PRO A 22 -17.48 -18.03 -17.96
N ASN A 23 -18.79 -18.10 -17.78
CA ASN A 23 -19.44 -18.25 -16.47
C ASN A 23 -19.89 -19.69 -16.19
N SER A 24 -19.57 -20.66 -17.08
CA SER A 24 -19.86 -22.06 -16.92
C SER A 24 -18.65 -22.91 -17.32
N ASN A 25 -18.45 -24.02 -16.61
CA ASN A 25 -17.26 -24.86 -16.77
C ASN A 25 -17.12 -25.47 -18.16
N ASP A 26 -18.22 -25.88 -18.78
CA ASP A 26 -18.28 -26.47 -20.13
C ASP A 26 -17.80 -25.55 -21.25
N LYS A 27 -17.81 -24.24 -21.00
CA LYS A 27 -17.36 -23.20 -21.96
C LYS A 27 -15.92 -22.72 -21.76
N ILE A 28 -15.26 -23.15 -20.69
CA ILE A 28 -13.91 -22.69 -20.41
C ILE A 28 -12.91 -23.21 -21.44
N GLU A 29 -12.89 -24.52 -21.67
CA GLU A 29 -11.96 -25.14 -22.61
C GLU A 29 -12.15 -24.60 -24.04
N PRO A 30 -13.37 -24.53 -24.61
CA PRO A 30 -13.58 -23.89 -25.90
C PRO A 30 -13.10 -22.46 -26.02
N ALA A 31 -13.31 -21.62 -24.94
CA ALA A 31 -12.85 -20.23 -24.94
C ALA A 31 -11.33 -20.13 -24.90
N LEU A 32 -10.65 -20.99 -24.16
CA LEU A 32 -9.20 -21.08 -24.14
C LEU A 32 -8.63 -21.50 -25.47
N ASP A 33 -9.22 -22.52 -26.13
CA ASP A 33 -8.80 -22.98 -27.45
C ASP A 33 -8.95 -21.91 -28.51
N GLN A 34 -10.06 -21.17 -28.47
CA GLN A 34 -10.26 -20.01 -29.33
C GLN A 34 -9.19 -18.93 -29.12
N ALA A 35 -8.91 -18.61 -27.86
CA ALA A 35 -7.88 -17.63 -27.52
C ALA A 35 -6.49 -18.11 -28.01
N ILE A 36 -6.13 -19.36 -27.76
CA ILE A 36 -4.85 -19.94 -28.19
C ILE A 36 -4.74 -19.93 -29.72
N THR A 37 -5.80 -20.31 -30.42
CA THR A 37 -5.85 -20.32 -31.89
C THR A 37 -5.66 -18.92 -32.46
N ASN A 38 -6.35 -17.93 -31.86
CA ASN A 38 -6.19 -16.52 -32.24
C ASN A 38 -4.75 -16.05 -32.03
N MET A 39 -4.16 -16.28 -30.85
CA MET A 39 -2.78 -15.89 -30.54
C MET A 39 -1.76 -16.56 -31.48
N LYS A 40 -1.94 -17.84 -31.82
CA LYS A 40 -1.06 -18.52 -32.76
C LYS A 40 -1.13 -17.92 -34.18
N LYS A 41 -2.34 -17.51 -34.60
CA LYS A 41 -2.57 -16.90 -35.93
C LYS A 41 -2.07 -15.48 -36.01
N THR A 42 -2.36 -14.64 -35.00
CA THR A 42 -2.14 -13.20 -35.05
C THR A 42 -0.81 -12.78 -34.47
N ARG A 43 -0.19 -13.61 -33.63
CA ARG A 43 1.00 -13.29 -32.81
C ARG A 43 0.80 -12.10 -31.85
N VAL A 44 -0.45 -11.82 -31.51
CA VAL A 44 -0.87 -10.77 -30.59
C VAL A 44 -1.51 -11.41 -29.34
N PRO A 45 -1.38 -10.86 -28.15
CA PRO A 45 -2.08 -11.35 -26.96
C PRO A 45 -3.59 -11.38 -27.14
N PHE A 46 -4.25 -12.30 -26.44
CA PHE A 46 -5.71 -12.35 -26.33
C PHE A 46 -6.12 -12.16 -24.88
N ALA A 47 -7.13 -11.35 -24.61
CA ALA A 47 -7.59 -11.06 -23.25
C ALA A 47 -8.94 -11.74 -22.98
N LEU A 48 -9.03 -12.51 -21.88
CA LEU A 48 -10.29 -12.98 -21.34
C LEU A 48 -10.71 -12.08 -20.17
N VAL A 49 -11.73 -11.28 -20.36
CA VAL A 49 -12.19 -10.26 -19.38
C VAL A 49 -13.13 -10.91 -18.39
N MET A 50 -12.68 -11.05 -17.16
CA MET A 50 -13.45 -11.67 -16.09
C MET A 50 -14.48 -10.71 -15.49
N GLN A 51 -15.75 -11.07 -15.54
CA GLN A 51 -16.83 -10.32 -14.91
C GLN A 51 -16.96 -10.68 -13.43
N LYS A 52 -17.54 -9.76 -12.64
CA LYS A 52 -17.77 -10.02 -11.21
C LYS A 52 -18.71 -11.23 -11.03
N GLY A 53 -18.22 -12.23 -10.31
CA GLY A 53 -18.99 -13.46 -10.04
C GLY A 53 -18.83 -14.57 -11.09
N ALA A 54 -18.03 -14.36 -12.14
CA ALA A 54 -17.73 -15.39 -13.14
C ALA A 54 -16.92 -16.57 -12.58
N VAL A 55 -16.24 -16.38 -11.45
CA VAL A 55 -15.43 -17.42 -10.78
C VAL A 55 -15.87 -17.57 -9.34
N GLY A 56 -16.00 -18.81 -8.87
CA GLY A 56 -16.32 -19.15 -7.50
C GLY A 56 -15.22 -18.75 -6.52
N LYS A 57 -15.58 -18.63 -5.24
CA LYS A 57 -14.61 -18.41 -4.17
C LYS A 57 -13.88 -19.71 -3.86
N ILE A 58 -12.57 -19.68 -3.87
CA ILE A 58 -11.72 -20.78 -3.41
C ILE A 58 -10.96 -20.29 -2.17
N ALA A 59 -10.94 -21.11 -1.11
CA ALA A 59 -10.13 -20.82 0.07
C ALA A 59 -8.65 -20.88 -0.31
N LEU A 60 -7.88 -19.92 0.19
CA LEU A 60 -6.42 -19.93 0.01
C LEU A 60 -5.84 -21.10 0.82
N ASP A 61 -5.21 -22.05 0.17
CA ASP A 61 -4.39 -23.04 0.86
C ASP A 61 -3.06 -22.39 1.27
N SER A 62 -2.98 -22.01 2.54
CA SER A 62 -1.78 -21.36 3.10
C SER A 62 -0.57 -22.29 3.15
N GLN A 63 -0.75 -23.59 2.93
CA GLN A 63 0.34 -24.57 2.95
C GLN A 63 1.01 -24.78 1.58
N SER A 64 0.40 -24.35 0.49
CA SER A 64 0.91 -24.62 -0.86
C SER A 64 2.16 -23.82 -1.24
N ASP A 65 2.54 -22.81 -0.50
CA ASP A 65 3.78 -22.06 -0.75
C ASP A 65 4.95 -22.54 0.13
N SER A 66 5.13 -23.87 0.18
CA SER A 66 6.33 -24.50 0.73
C SER A 66 7.49 -24.46 -0.27
N ARG A 67 7.71 -23.37 -1.01
CA ARG A 67 9.05 -23.11 -1.48
C ARG A 67 9.89 -23.00 -0.23
N LYS A 68 10.51 -24.14 0.13
CA LYS A 68 11.51 -24.20 1.15
C LYS A 68 12.56 -23.17 0.73
N TRP A 69 12.40 -21.96 1.20
CA TRP A 69 13.50 -21.02 1.22
C TRP A 69 14.63 -21.79 1.88
N ASN A 70 15.66 -22.05 1.11
CA ASN A 70 16.74 -22.96 1.52
C ASN A 70 17.22 -22.50 2.89
N GLN A 71 16.88 -23.25 3.95
CA GLN A 71 17.19 -22.87 5.34
C GLN A 71 18.70 -22.76 5.55
N ASN A 72 19.49 -23.31 4.61
CA ASN A 72 20.95 -23.22 4.58
C ASN A 72 21.48 -21.94 3.90
N SER A 73 20.65 -21.13 3.23
CA SER A 73 21.09 -19.80 2.85
C SER A 73 21.08 -18.95 4.11
N GLN A 74 22.26 -18.49 4.54
CA GLN A 74 22.35 -17.45 5.56
C GLN A 74 21.37 -16.35 5.20
N ALA A 75 20.42 -16.06 6.10
CA ALA A 75 19.49 -14.97 5.86
C ALA A 75 20.31 -13.71 5.51
N PRO A 76 19.97 -13.00 4.43
CA PRO A 76 20.73 -11.81 4.08
C PRO A 76 20.89 -10.93 5.32
N ILE A 77 22.12 -10.46 5.55
CA ILE A 77 22.45 -9.58 6.67
C ILE A 77 21.40 -8.47 6.69
N GLY A 78 20.58 -8.42 7.76
CA GLY A 78 19.62 -7.33 7.94
C GLY A 78 18.15 -7.62 7.64
N THR A 79 17.72 -8.85 7.35
CA THR A 79 16.27 -9.12 7.25
C THR A 79 15.58 -8.85 8.59
N PHE A 80 14.58 -7.94 8.59
CA PHE A 80 13.76 -7.66 9.75
C PHE A 80 12.68 -8.75 9.88
N ARG A 81 12.87 -9.68 10.80
CA ARG A 81 11.91 -10.75 11.08
C ARG A 81 11.24 -10.54 12.44
N ALA A 82 9.97 -10.86 12.53
CA ALA A 82 9.20 -10.89 13.76
C ALA A 82 8.21 -12.06 13.74
N ASN A 83 7.80 -12.53 14.91
CA ASN A 83 6.62 -13.39 15.00
C ASN A 83 5.37 -12.52 14.83
N LEU A 84 4.77 -12.56 13.65
CA LEU A 84 3.64 -11.69 13.30
C LEU A 84 2.42 -11.90 14.20
N GLU A 85 2.24 -13.10 14.78
CA GLU A 85 1.11 -13.40 15.68
C GLU A 85 1.18 -12.61 16.99
N THR A 86 2.40 -12.23 17.41
CA THR A 86 2.65 -11.45 18.64
C THR A 86 2.84 -9.95 18.35
N CYS A 87 2.81 -9.54 17.10
CA CYS A 87 2.93 -8.14 16.71
C CYS A 87 1.63 -7.36 16.99
N MET A 88 1.76 -6.03 17.06
CA MET A 88 0.62 -5.11 17.07
C MET A 88 -0.26 -5.31 15.83
N THR A 89 -1.54 -5.01 15.97
CA THR A 89 -2.43 -4.88 14.81
C THR A 89 -2.15 -3.57 14.08
N ARG A 90 -2.62 -3.44 12.83
CA ARG A 90 -2.54 -2.15 12.10
C ARG A 90 -3.29 -1.04 12.82
N ASP A 91 -4.47 -1.36 13.38
CA ASP A 91 -5.27 -0.42 14.16
C ASP A 91 -4.48 0.16 15.35
N ASP A 92 -3.74 -0.70 16.08
CA ASP A 92 -2.90 -0.24 17.20
C ASP A 92 -1.83 0.72 16.72
N VAL A 93 -1.15 0.40 15.61
CA VAL A 93 -0.13 1.27 15.02
C VAL A 93 -0.72 2.61 14.60
N ILE A 94 -1.85 2.60 13.88
CA ILE A 94 -2.50 3.84 13.39
C ILE A 94 -2.97 4.71 14.57
N LYS A 95 -3.53 4.11 15.64
CA LYS A 95 -3.93 4.83 16.86
C LYS A 95 -2.74 5.55 17.49
N ILE A 96 -1.65 4.82 17.75
CA ILE A 96 -0.43 5.39 18.35
C ILE A 96 0.09 6.57 17.51
N VAL A 97 0.19 6.37 16.19
CA VAL A 97 0.70 7.41 15.28
C VAL A 97 -0.18 8.66 15.29
N ARG A 98 -1.50 8.50 15.29
CA ARG A 98 -2.45 9.63 15.36
C ARG A 98 -2.37 10.36 16.69
N GLU A 99 -2.31 9.64 17.80
CA GLU A 99 -2.21 10.21 19.14
C GLU A 99 -0.93 11.05 19.31
N VAL A 100 0.20 10.53 18.85
CA VAL A 100 1.50 11.21 18.98
C VAL A 100 1.63 12.42 18.05
N LEU A 101 1.23 12.27 16.78
CA LEU A 101 1.46 13.32 15.77
C LEU A 101 0.40 14.42 15.81
N GLY A 102 -0.85 14.06 16.15
CA GLY A 102 -1.94 15.04 16.27
C GLY A 102 -2.45 15.58 14.93
N GLY A 103 -3.28 16.64 15.03
CA GLY A 103 -4.06 17.17 13.91
C GLY A 103 -3.28 18.01 12.89
N ASN A 104 -2.07 18.44 13.19
CA ASN A 104 -1.29 19.30 12.30
C ASN A 104 -0.61 18.54 11.15
N TYR A 105 -0.45 17.22 11.29
CA TYR A 105 0.12 16.37 10.25
C TYR A 105 -0.89 16.08 9.14
N ALA A 106 -0.44 16.14 7.90
CA ALA A 106 -1.17 15.61 6.75
C ALA A 106 -0.96 14.08 6.68
N PHE A 107 -2.03 13.32 6.91
CA PHE A 107 -2.00 11.85 6.86
C PHE A 107 -2.35 11.36 5.47
N ILE A 108 -1.47 10.63 4.82
CA ILE A 108 -1.70 9.98 3.54
C ILE A 108 -1.66 8.47 3.72
N ALA A 109 -2.81 7.83 3.60
CA ALA A 109 -2.94 6.38 3.74
C ALA A 109 -3.03 5.69 2.38
N SER A 110 -2.25 4.63 2.20
CA SER A 110 -2.27 3.83 0.98
C SER A 110 -3.62 3.15 0.77
N THR A 111 -3.89 2.78 -0.47
CA THR A 111 -5.11 2.06 -0.84
C THR A 111 -5.22 0.72 -0.10
N GLY A 112 -6.42 0.24 0.10
CA GLY A 112 -6.68 -1.05 0.75
C GLY A 112 -7.19 -0.91 2.17
N LYS A 113 -6.77 -1.79 3.09
CA LYS A 113 -7.26 -1.81 4.46
C LYS A 113 -6.74 -0.64 5.28
N ILE A 114 -5.49 -0.19 5.08
CA ILE A 114 -4.88 0.90 5.85
C ILE A 114 -5.73 2.18 5.78
N GLY A 115 -6.12 2.60 4.57
CA GLY A 115 -6.98 3.78 4.42
C GLY A 115 -8.37 3.61 5.04
N ARG A 116 -8.90 2.39 5.08
CA ARG A 116 -10.19 2.10 5.71
C ARG A 116 -10.09 2.10 7.24
N GLU A 117 -9.05 1.50 7.79
CA GLU A 117 -8.79 1.48 9.22
C GLU A 117 -8.52 2.88 9.76
N LEU A 118 -7.76 3.70 9.02
CA LEU A 118 -7.59 5.12 9.37
C LEU A 118 -8.94 5.86 9.38
N TYR A 119 -9.83 5.59 8.42
CA TYR A 119 -11.18 6.17 8.36
C TYR A 119 -12.05 5.72 9.54
N ASP A 120 -12.09 4.43 9.85
CA ASP A 120 -12.89 3.88 10.95
C ASP A 120 -12.45 4.38 12.34
N LEU A 121 -11.17 4.69 12.50
CA LEU A 121 -10.62 5.31 13.71
C LEU A 121 -11.00 6.80 13.88
N GLY A 122 -11.78 7.34 12.98
CA GLY A 122 -12.30 8.71 12.99
C GLY A 122 -11.79 9.52 11.80
N ASP A 123 -12.70 9.84 10.90
CA ASP A 123 -12.45 10.64 9.71
C ASP A 123 -12.14 12.10 10.05
N SER A 124 -11.18 12.70 9.36
CA SER A 124 -10.74 14.07 9.59
C SER A 124 -10.27 14.77 8.31
N GLU A 125 -10.25 16.10 8.32
CA GLU A 125 -9.88 16.93 7.16
C GLU A 125 -8.40 16.75 6.75
N ASN A 126 -7.53 16.45 7.70
CA ASN A 126 -6.10 16.23 7.49
C ASN A 126 -5.75 14.81 6.97
N GLN A 127 -6.76 14.01 6.62
CA GLN A 127 -6.58 12.64 6.15
C GLN A 127 -6.93 12.50 4.67
N PHE A 128 -6.01 11.89 3.93
CA PHE A 128 -6.18 11.55 2.52
C PHE A 128 -6.09 10.04 2.31
N TYR A 129 -7.15 9.46 1.76
CA TYR A 129 -7.23 8.03 1.45
C TYR A 129 -6.97 7.82 -0.04
N VAL A 130 -5.86 7.16 -0.36
CA VAL A 130 -5.54 6.83 -1.74
C VAL A 130 -6.51 5.77 -2.26
N VAL A 131 -7.19 6.05 -3.35
CA VAL A 131 -8.12 5.13 -4.01
C VAL A 131 -7.54 4.69 -5.35
N GLY A 132 -7.35 3.38 -5.52
CA GLY A 132 -6.54 2.86 -6.63
C GLY A 132 -5.07 3.23 -6.42
N SER A 133 -4.31 3.38 -7.47
CA SER A 133 -2.93 3.91 -7.45
C SER A 133 -2.06 3.36 -6.32
N MET A 134 -2.06 2.04 -6.15
CA MET A 134 -1.25 1.35 -5.14
C MET A 134 0.23 1.72 -5.31
N GLY A 135 0.92 2.04 -4.21
CA GLY A 135 2.32 2.49 -4.21
C GLY A 135 2.51 4.00 -4.38
N CYS A 136 1.44 4.78 -4.57
CA CYS A 136 1.57 6.22 -4.82
C CYS A 136 1.48 7.10 -3.55
N ALA A 137 1.19 6.54 -2.37
CA ALA A 137 1.01 7.32 -1.15
C ALA A 137 2.24 8.17 -0.80
N ALA A 138 3.43 7.58 -0.82
CA ALA A 138 4.69 8.27 -0.56
C ALA A 138 4.97 9.39 -1.59
N GLY A 139 4.69 9.13 -2.88
CA GLY A 139 4.82 10.14 -3.94
C GLY A 139 3.85 11.32 -3.76
N ILE A 140 2.62 11.08 -3.31
CA ILE A 140 1.65 12.14 -2.99
C ILE A 140 2.19 13.00 -1.84
N GLY A 141 2.66 12.38 -0.75
CA GLY A 141 3.24 13.10 0.38
C GLY A 141 4.47 13.91 0.00
N PHE A 142 5.33 13.35 -0.85
CA PHE A 142 6.47 14.07 -1.40
C PHE A 142 6.03 15.30 -2.23
N GLY A 143 5.01 15.14 -3.08
CA GLY A 143 4.44 16.26 -3.85
C GLY A 143 3.90 17.38 -2.95
N ILE A 144 3.29 17.05 -1.80
CA ILE A 144 2.84 18.04 -0.82
C ILE A 144 4.04 18.81 -0.28
N LYS A 145 5.13 18.13 0.09
CA LYS A 145 6.35 18.79 0.60
C LYS A 145 7.02 19.68 -0.43
N GLN A 146 6.95 19.35 -1.72
CA GLN A 146 7.45 20.22 -2.79
C GLN A 146 6.62 21.51 -2.94
N GLY A 147 5.31 21.42 -2.78
CA GLY A 147 4.42 22.59 -2.85
C GLY A 147 4.27 23.38 -1.54
N LYS A 148 4.49 22.72 -0.40
CA LYS A 148 4.30 23.24 0.96
C LYS A 148 5.35 22.66 1.90
N SER A 149 6.55 23.24 1.87
CA SER A 149 7.71 22.72 2.61
C SER A 149 7.48 22.61 4.12
N ASN A 150 6.72 23.54 4.71
CA ASN A 150 6.45 23.58 6.16
C ASN A 150 5.34 22.63 6.62
N GLN A 151 4.56 22.03 5.71
CA GLN A 151 3.51 21.08 6.11
C GLN A 151 4.12 19.76 6.57
N PRO A 152 3.96 19.34 7.84
CA PRO A 152 4.40 18.02 8.26
C PRO A 152 3.51 16.93 7.63
N VAL A 153 4.15 15.86 7.16
CA VAL A 153 3.49 14.79 6.41
C VAL A 153 3.79 13.44 7.04
N VAL A 154 2.79 12.60 7.19
CA VAL A 154 2.94 11.19 7.54
C VAL A 154 2.29 10.29 6.48
N ILE A 155 3.05 9.32 6.02
CA ILE A 155 2.61 8.30 5.09
C ILE A 155 2.36 7.01 5.86
N LEU A 156 1.16 6.46 5.74
CA LEU A 156 0.81 5.12 6.21
C LEU A 156 0.77 4.20 4.99
N ASP A 157 1.81 3.43 4.79
CA ASP A 157 1.96 2.57 3.62
C ASP A 157 1.97 1.09 4.01
N GLY A 158 1.65 0.22 3.07
CA GLY A 158 1.72 -1.23 3.26
C GLY A 158 2.92 -1.83 2.54
N ASP A 159 3.35 -3.01 2.98
CA ASP A 159 4.43 -3.78 2.35
C ASP A 159 4.22 -3.98 0.84
N GLY A 160 3.05 -4.46 0.43
CA GLY A 160 2.75 -4.63 -0.99
C GLY A 160 2.68 -3.32 -1.77
N SER A 161 2.30 -2.24 -1.11
CA SER A 161 2.21 -0.91 -1.73
C SER A 161 3.60 -0.34 -2.02
N ILE A 162 4.49 -0.35 -1.02
CA ILE A 162 5.86 0.14 -1.21
C ILE A 162 6.65 -0.71 -2.21
N LEU A 163 6.44 -2.03 -2.24
CA LEU A 163 7.07 -2.92 -3.23
C LEU A 163 6.73 -2.52 -4.67
N MET A 164 5.52 -2.04 -4.92
CA MET A 164 5.10 -1.61 -6.27
C MET A 164 5.79 -0.34 -6.76
N LYS A 165 6.22 0.54 -5.84
CA LYS A 165 6.82 1.85 -6.17
C LYS A 165 8.06 2.15 -5.33
N MET A 166 8.86 1.13 -5.04
CA MET A 166 10.03 1.24 -4.16
C MET A 166 11.04 2.29 -4.62
N GLY A 167 11.14 2.55 -5.92
CA GLY A 167 11.96 3.64 -6.48
C GLY A 167 11.63 5.05 -5.94
N THR A 168 10.41 5.28 -5.43
CA THR A 168 10.04 6.53 -4.78
C THR A 168 10.89 6.82 -3.54
N LEU A 169 11.41 5.79 -2.86
CA LEU A 169 12.33 5.97 -1.73
C LEU A 169 13.60 6.71 -2.16
N ALA A 170 14.16 6.38 -3.33
CA ALA A 170 15.36 7.06 -3.83
C ALA A 170 15.09 8.55 -4.10
N THR A 171 13.92 8.88 -4.66
CA THR A 171 13.52 10.29 -4.86
C THR A 171 13.41 11.02 -3.53
N ILE A 172 12.69 10.47 -2.55
CA ILE A 172 12.51 11.09 -1.24
C ILE A 172 13.86 11.23 -0.50
N GLY A 173 14.69 10.20 -0.54
CA GLY A 173 16.01 10.23 0.08
C GLY A 173 16.97 11.23 -0.56
N HIS A 174 16.86 11.47 -1.87
CA HIS A 174 17.64 12.48 -2.58
C HIS A 174 17.25 13.91 -2.14
N TYR A 175 15.95 14.22 -2.15
CA TYR A 175 15.44 15.56 -1.81
C TYR A 175 15.38 15.85 -0.30
N ARG A 176 15.40 14.82 0.53
CA ARG A 176 15.39 14.90 2.01
C ARG A 176 14.36 15.88 2.56
N PRO A 177 13.06 15.75 2.22
CA PRO A 177 12.04 16.65 2.73
C PRO A 177 12.00 16.59 4.26
N GLU A 178 11.97 17.77 4.89
CA GLU A 178 11.83 17.89 6.34
C GLU A 178 10.45 17.44 6.83
N GLN A 179 10.36 17.02 8.10
CA GLN A 179 9.07 16.59 8.70
C GLN A 179 8.27 15.62 7.83
N PHE A 180 8.97 14.66 7.26
CA PHE A 180 8.39 13.60 6.42
C PHE A 180 8.57 12.25 7.11
N ILE A 181 7.47 11.68 7.60
CA ILE A 181 7.45 10.40 8.30
C ILE A 181 6.80 9.35 7.41
N HIS A 182 7.52 8.26 7.11
CA HIS A 182 7.04 7.17 6.29
C HIS A 182 6.97 5.89 7.13
N ILE A 183 5.76 5.43 7.41
CA ILE A 183 5.50 4.24 8.22
C ILE A 183 5.04 3.11 7.32
N ILE A 184 5.77 2.00 7.34
CA ILE A 184 5.44 0.80 6.59
C ILE A 184 4.79 -0.21 7.54
N LEU A 185 3.52 -0.50 7.33
CA LEU A 185 2.75 -1.52 8.06
C LEU A 185 2.86 -2.84 7.29
N ASP A 186 3.78 -3.69 7.73
CA ASP A 186 4.17 -4.91 7.03
C ASP A 186 3.59 -6.15 7.71
N ASN A 187 2.55 -6.72 7.10
CA ASN A 187 1.92 -7.98 7.50
C ASN A 187 2.27 -9.16 6.58
N GLU A 188 3.21 -8.97 5.67
CA GLU A 188 3.67 -9.95 4.69
C GLU A 188 2.56 -10.50 3.76
N ALA A 189 1.46 -9.73 3.56
CA ALA A 189 0.31 -10.21 2.78
C ALA A 189 -0.52 -9.12 2.09
N TYR A 190 -1.12 -9.47 0.96
CA TYR A 190 -2.10 -8.65 0.22
C TYR A 190 -3.53 -8.90 0.73
N GLU A 191 -3.82 -8.53 1.96
CA GLU A 191 -5.09 -8.85 2.62
C GLU A 191 -6.34 -8.27 1.95
N SER A 192 -6.22 -7.18 1.22
CA SER A 192 -7.37 -6.56 0.55
C SER A 192 -7.85 -7.31 -0.69
N THR A 193 -7.05 -8.25 -1.21
CA THR A 193 -7.31 -9.00 -2.44
C THR A 193 -7.37 -10.51 -2.26
N GLY A 194 -7.18 -11.02 -1.04
CA GLY A 194 -7.30 -12.46 -0.77
C GLY A 194 -6.27 -13.02 0.21
N GLY A 195 -5.35 -12.19 0.74
CA GLY A 195 -4.36 -12.64 1.73
C GLY A 195 -3.16 -13.38 1.13
N GLN A 196 -2.91 -13.23 -0.16
CA GLN A 196 -1.72 -13.78 -0.80
C GLN A 196 -0.46 -13.21 -0.15
N ARG A 197 0.56 -14.05 0.04
CA ARG A 197 1.83 -13.60 0.61
C ARG A 197 2.52 -12.59 -0.28
N SER A 198 3.05 -11.53 0.33
CA SER A 198 3.95 -10.61 -0.35
C SER A 198 5.39 -11.10 -0.23
N VAL A 199 6.30 -10.51 -1.02
CA VAL A 199 7.73 -10.80 -0.93
C VAL A 199 8.44 -9.97 0.14
N SER A 200 7.71 -9.18 0.94
CA SER A 200 8.26 -8.30 1.98
C SER A 200 9.06 -9.05 3.04
N ARG A 201 8.74 -10.36 3.22
CA ARG A 201 9.51 -11.23 4.11
C ARG A 201 11.01 -11.26 3.82
N SER A 202 11.40 -11.02 2.58
CA SER A 202 12.81 -11.00 2.13
C SER A 202 13.37 -9.58 2.05
N VAL A 203 12.58 -8.55 2.38
CA VAL A 203 12.95 -7.15 2.22
C VAL A 203 12.98 -6.46 3.58
N ASP A 204 14.06 -5.79 3.88
CA ASP A 204 14.15 -4.84 4.98
C ASP A 204 14.01 -3.42 4.46
N PHE A 205 12.81 -2.86 4.57
CA PHE A 205 12.53 -1.53 4.07
C PHE A 205 13.33 -0.43 4.80
N SER A 206 13.74 -0.67 6.05
CA SER A 206 14.57 0.28 6.78
C SER A 206 15.96 0.40 6.16
N LEU A 207 16.58 -0.74 5.78
CA LEU A 207 17.86 -0.76 5.09
C LEU A 207 17.77 -0.20 3.67
N VAL A 208 16.69 -0.53 2.95
CA VAL A 208 16.46 0.02 1.60
C VAL A 208 16.34 1.54 1.66
N ALA A 209 15.56 2.07 2.60
CA ALA A 209 15.40 3.52 2.76
C ALA A 209 16.72 4.21 3.17
N ALA A 210 17.48 3.59 4.06
CA ALA A 210 18.81 4.10 4.44
C ALA A 210 19.74 4.16 3.23
N GLY A 211 19.78 3.10 2.42
CA GLY A 211 20.53 3.06 1.16
C GLY A 211 20.06 4.08 0.12
N CYS A 212 18.80 4.49 0.19
CA CYS A 212 18.22 5.54 -0.64
C CYS A 212 18.47 6.96 -0.12
N GLY A 213 19.00 7.14 1.11
CA GLY A 213 19.36 8.45 1.66
C GLY A 213 18.35 9.03 2.66
N TYR A 214 17.41 8.24 3.19
CA TYR A 214 16.62 8.65 4.36
C TYR A 214 17.55 8.91 5.53
N LEU A 215 17.27 9.95 6.31
CA LEU A 215 18.15 10.35 7.41
C LEU A 215 18.04 9.44 8.62
N LYS A 216 16.84 8.91 8.87
CA LYS A 216 16.58 7.97 9.96
C LYS A 216 15.71 6.81 9.50
N CYS A 217 16.10 5.61 9.91
CA CYS A 217 15.41 4.38 9.55
C CYS A 217 15.33 3.47 10.76
N PHE A 218 14.12 3.12 11.17
CA PHE A 218 13.84 2.33 12.36
C PHE A 218 13.07 1.06 12.03
N ARG A 219 13.15 0.08 12.93
CA ARG A 219 12.38 -1.16 12.90
C ARG A 219 11.60 -1.30 14.19
N ALA A 220 10.29 -1.48 14.11
CA ALA A 220 9.44 -1.63 15.29
C ALA A 220 8.56 -2.89 15.18
N ASN A 221 8.53 -3.68 16.25
CA ASN A 221 7.63 -4.82 16.43
C ASN A 221 6.90 -4.79 17.77
N THR A 222 7.12 -3.75 18.58
CA THR A 222 6.48 -3.54 19.86
C THR A 222 5.90 -2.13 19.97
N LYS A 223 4.88 -1.96 20.80
CA LYS A 223 4.25 -0.67 21.08
C LYS A 223 5.25 0.37 21.62
N GLY A 224 6.13 -0.04 22.53
CA GLY A 224 7.12 0.84 23.14
C GLY A 224 8.13 1.37 22.10
N ALA A 225 8.65 0.48 21.24
CA ALA A 225 9.58 0.88 20.17
C ALA A 225 8.90 1.82 19.16
N LEU A 226 7.66 1.52 18.76
CA LEU A 226 6.92 2.39 17.84
C LEU A 226 6.72 3.78 18.43
N LEU A 227 6.23 3.86 19.67
CA LEU A 227 6.01 5.13 20.38
C LEU A 227 7.30 5.96 20.42
N GLN A 228 8.41 5.35 20.85
CA GLN A 228 9.72 5.99 20.88
C GLN A 228 10.13 6.55 19.51
N TYR A 229 10.00 5.76 18.45
CA TYR A 229 10.46 6.16 17.12
C TYR A 229 9.56 7.21 16.47
N VAL A 230 8.25 7.19 16.72
CA VAL A 230 7.34 8.24 16.25
C VAL A 230 7.62 9.56 16.97
N GLU A 231 7.87 9.52 18.29
CA GLU A 231 8.28 10.72 19.06
C GLU A 231 9.62 11.28 18.58
N LEU A 232 10.60 10.45 18.27
CA LEU A 232 11.85 10.88 17.67
C LEU A 232 11.63 11.51 16.30
N ALA A 233 10.84 10.86 15.43
CA ALA A 233 10.55 11.36 14.09
C ALA A 233 9.82 12.71 14.11
N LYS A 234 8.96 12.95 15.11
CA LYS A 234 8.25 14.22 15.30
C LYS A 234 9.18 15.39 15.57
N ARG A 235 10.33 15.14 16.21
CA ARG A 235 11.32 16.17 16.60
C ARG A 235 12.40 16.38 15.54
N ASP A 236 12.49 15.48 14.58
CA ASP A 236 13.57 15.45 13.61
C ASP A 236 13.22 16.17 12.30
N SER A 237 14.26 16.71 11.67
CA SER A 237 14.12 17.54 10.47
C SER A 237 14.10 16.75 9.16
N GLY A 238 14.39 15.45 9.11
CA GLY A 238 14.57 14.78 7.83
C GLY A 238 13.53 13.72 7.51
N PRO A 239 13.58 13.07 6.33
CA PRO A 239 12.72 11.95 6.07
C PRO A 239 13.10 10.78 6.99
N THR A 240 12.14 10.34 7.79
CA THR A 240 12.27 9.20 8.68
C THR A 240 11.41 8.06 8.16
N LEU A 241 11.97 6.84 8.05
CA LEU A 241 11.18 5.64 7.77
C LEU A 241 11.11 4.77 9.02
N ILE A 242 9.90 4.29 9.34
CA ILE A 242 9.66 3.32 10.41
C ILE A 242 9.05 2.06 9.78
N HIS A 243 9.81 0.97 9.71
CA HIS A 243 9.33 -0.33 9.28
C HIS A 243 8.71 -1.07 10.46
N VAL A 244 7.40 -1.28 10.42
CA VAL A 244 6.62 -1.89 11.50
C VAL A 244 6.08 -3.23 11.05
N LYS A 245 6.49 -4.32 11.72
CA LYS A 245 5.82 -5.62 11.56
C LYS A 245 4.50 -5.61 12.31
N VAL A 246 3.44 -6.01 11.61
CA VAL A 246 2.07 -6.06 12.15
C VAL A 246 1.46 -7.44 11.98
N ALA A 247 0.56 -7.80 12.89
CA ALA A 247 -0.17 -9.06 12.82
C ALA A 247 -1.02 -9.12 11.52
N PRO A 248 -1.04 -10.28 10.85
CA PRO A 248 -1.98 -10.52 9.77
C PRO A 248 -3.39 -10.59 10.34
N ASN A 249 -4.38 -10.31 9.50
CA ASN A 249 -5.79 -10.32 9.85
C ASN A 249 -6.18 -9.30 10.93
N SER A 250 -6.48 -8.06 10.52
CA SER A 250 -7.21 -7.16 11.39
C SER A 250 -8.53 -7.82 11.80
N PHE A 251 -8.83 -7.84 13.09
CA PHE A 251 -10.05 -8.43 13.68
C PHE A 251 -11.34 -7.77 13.15
N SER A 252 -11.24 -6.57 12.58
CA SER A 252 -12.34 -5.82 11.99
C SER A 252 -12.39 -5.96 10.46
N LYS A 253 -13.60 -5.93 9.90
CA LYS A 253 -13.80 -5.68 8.47
C LYS A 253 -13.93 -4.18 8.28
N PRO A 254 -12.84 -3.45 8.05
CA PRO A 254 -12.87 -2.00 8.01
C PRO A 254 -13.77 -1.51 6.88
N SER A 255 -14.58 -0.48 7.22
CA SER A 255 -15.56 0.12 6.31
C SER A 255 -14.85 0.85 5.16
N ARG A 256 -15.51 0.91 4.02
CA ARG A 256 -15.05 1.84 2.99
C ARG A 256 -15.43 3.26 3.40
N PRO A 257 -14.55 4.26 3.20
CA PRO A 257 -14.93 5.65 3.43
C PRO A 257 -16.22 6.00 2.71
N ALA A 258 -17.21 6.50 3.45
CA ALA A 258 -18.50 6.93 2.90
C ALA A 258 -18.34 8.20 2.05
N VAL A 259 -17.31 8.98 2.30
CA VAL A 259 -16.98 10.21 1.59
C VAL A 259 -16.39 9.87 0.22
N LYS A 260 -16.91 10.50 -0.84
CA LYS A 260 -16.40 10.29 -2.21
C LYS A 260 -14.96 10.79 -2.35
N PRO A 261 -14.10 10.12 -3.14
CA PRO A 261 -12.69 10.51 -3.29
C PRO A 261 -12.48 11.97 -3.70
N CYS A 262 -13.36 12.52 -4.56
CA CYS A 262 -13.30 13.93 -4.94
C CYS A 262 -13.60 14.89 -3.78
N GLN A 263 -14.45 14.50 -2.84
CA GLN A 263 -14.75 15.29 -1.63
C GLN A 263 -13.60 15.20 -0.64
N VAL A 264 -13.03 14.00 -0.44
CA VAL A 264 -11.79 13.81 0.35
C VAL A 264 -10.68 14.71 -0.17
N LYS A 265 -10.44 14.72 -1.50
CA LYS A 265 -9.45 15.61 -2.12
C LYS A 265 -9.72 17.08 -1.79
N ARG A 266 -10.96 17.57 -1.99
CA ARG A 266 -11.32 18.99 -1.78
C ARG A 266 -11.10 19.43 -0.34
N ARG A 267 -11.57 18.65 0.65
CA ARG A 267 -11.39 18.99 2.06
C ARG A 267 -9.92 18.95 2.47
N PHE A 268 -9.18 17.96 1.99
CA PHE A 268 -7.76 17.84 2.26
C PHE A 268 -6.95 18.99 1.66
N MET A 269 -7.26 19.42 0.44
CA MET A 269 -6.68 20.62 -0.17
C MET A 269 -6.97 21.87 0.66
N LYS A 270 -8.22 22.03 1.13
CA LYS A 270 -8.59 23.12 2.02
C LYS A 270 -7.82 23.10 3.34
N PHE A 271 -7.66 21.92 3.96
CA PHE A 271 -6.80 21.76 5.15
C PHE A 271 -5.37 22.23 4.87
N LEU A 272 -4.78 21.80 3.75
CA LEU A 272 -3.43 22.22 3.38
C LEU A 272 -3.33 23.75 3.12
N GLU A 273 -4.38 24.40 2.66
CA GLU A 273 -4.43 25.86 2.44
C GLU A 273 -4.47 26.65 3.76
N GLN A 274 -5.25 26.17 4.73
CA GLN A 274 -5.43 26.83 6.03
C GLN A 274 -4.14 26.87 6.89
N GLN A 275 -3.21 25.94 6.66
CA GLN A 275 -1.91 25.94 7.35
C GLN A 275 -0.95 27.04 6.86
N LYS A 276 -1.34 27.88 5.89
CA LYS A 276 -0.52 29.00 5.41
C LYS A 276 -0.52 30.22 6.37
N ASP A 277 -1.56 30.37 7.17
CA ASP A 277 -1.80 31.60 7.93
C ASP A 277 -1.23 31.54 9.35
N ASN A 278 -0.62 30.40 9.75
CA ASN A 278 -0.07 30.19 11.10
C ASN A 278 1.46 30.03 11.14
N ALA A 279 2.19 30.40 10.08
CA ALA A 279 3.67 30.29 10.01
C ALA A 279 4.35 31.66 9.97
#